data_5696a8e70750009d03cb59fc12176b20
#
_entry.id   5696a8e70750009d03cb59fc12176b20
#
_cell.length_a   1.000
_cell.length_b   1.000
_cell.length_c   1.000
_cell.angle_alpha   90.00
_cell.angle_beta   90.00
_cell.angle_gamma   90.00
#
_symmetry.space_group_name_H-M   'P 1'
#
loop_
_entity.id
_entity.type
_entity.pdbx_description
1 polymer ?
#
loop_
_entity_poly.entity_id
_entity_poly.type
_entity_poly.pdbx_seq_one_letter_code
_entity_poly.pdbx_strand_id
1 'polypeptide(L)'
;EIFARLCDIIIISPDVYDSQNIARFDIDAFYLDIPNFLLKKDVDVIKQILSADKRIIGVCANSLGGVYLAKEFSKKLLLGPGMNIFNDYSVGLWKDYGCDFVYSNELSLNEINDFRNKDGFVYAEGNICCMTLAHCPIKLVKNCSCDKCKYHGDITYKDRLNNEFLIKRKVVSKCYFELINTHRLSTYGKIDSRRNFYLNLRGMSAEESKRTIDSYLSLVSGGNNNEIPILKNTTNGHLYKKVK
;
A
#
# COMPACT_ATOMS: atom_id res chain seq x y z
N GLU A 1 2.51 3.34 18.97
CA GLU A 1 1.85 4.53 19.56
C GLU A 1 2.24 5.83 18.86
N ILE A 2 3.54 6.10 18.66
CA ILE A 2 4.01 7.38 18.10
C ILE A 2 3.47 7.63 16.68
N PHE A 3 3.33 6.61 15.86
CA PHE A 3 2.92 6.75 14.44
C PHE A 3 1.46 7.13 14.25
N ALA A 4 0.56 6.71 15.14
CA ALA A 4 -0.87 6.95 15.03
C ALA A 4 -1.25 8.43 15.12
N ARG A 5 -0.44 9.24 15.80
CA ARG A 5 -0.67 10.68 15.99
C ARG A 5 0.01 11.56 14.95
N LEU A 6 0.81 10.97 14.07
CA LEU A 6 1.65 11.69 13.10
C LEU A 6 1.10 11.65 11.67
N CYS A 7 0.08 10.82 11.41
CA CYS A 7 -0.49 10.62 10.09
C CYS A 7 -1.99 10.91 10.10
N ASP A 8 -2.49 11.59 9.07
CA ASP A 8 -3.92 11.90 8.93
C ASP A 8 -4.75 10.65 8.64
N ILE A 9 -4.17 9.67 7.94
CA ILE A 9 -4.80 8.41 7.57
C ILE A 9 -3.84 7.26 7.88
N ILE A 10 -4.32 6.30 8.67
CA ILE A 10 -3.65 5.02 8.92
C ILE A 10 -4.35 3.94 8.09
N ILE A 11 -3.58 3.12 7.40
CA ILE A 11 -4.10 2.03 6.57
C ILE A 11 -3.52 0.71 7.05
N ILE A 12 -4.39 -0.24 7.39
CA ILE A 12 -4.01 -1.55 7.93
C ILE A 12 -4.46 -2.64 6.96
N SER A 13 -3.54 -3.54 6.62
CA SER A 13 -3.82 -4.66 5.72
C SER A 13 -4.49 -5.82 6.48
N PRO A 14 -5.47 -6.53 5.86
CA PRO A 14 -6.20 -7.63 6.51
C PRO A 14 -5.32 -8.80 6.95
N ASP A 15 -4.20 -9.03 6.26
CA ASP A 15 -3.26 -10.11 6.59
C ASP A 15 -2.47 -9.90 7.89
N VAL A 16 -2.43 -8.67 8.39
CA VAL A 16 -1.81 -8.30 9.67
C VAL A 16 -2.82 -7.73 10.66
N TYR A 17 -4.09 -7.68 10.28
CA TYR A 17 -5.14 -7.16 11.14
C TYR A 17 -5.35 -8.07 12.36
N ASP A 18 -5.24 -7.46 13.54
CA ASP A 18 -5.57 -8.05 14.83
C ASP A 18 -6.22 -6.97 15.70
N SER A 19 -7.51 -7.13 15.97
CA SER A 19 -8.29 -6.14 16.71
C SER A 19 -7.76 -5.90 18.13
N GLN A 20 -7.20 -6.92 18.78
CA GLN A 20 -6.64 -6.81 20.12
C GLN A 20 -5.30 -6.07 20.12
N ASN A 21 -4.44 -6.36 19.15
CA ASN A 21 -3.18 -5.65 19.00
C ASN A 21 -3.39 -4.19 18.62
N ILE A 22 -4.32 -3.90 17.71
CA ILE A 22 -4.64 -2.51 17.30
C ILE A 22 -5.15 -1.70 18.51
N ALA A 23 -5.96 -2.30 19.39
CA ALA A 23 -6.44 -1.64 20.60
C ALA A 23 -5.31 -1.23 21.56
N ARG A 24 -4.18 -1.97 21.57
CA ARG A 24 -3.00 -1.64 22.39
C ARG A 24 -2.21 -0.43 21.88
N PHE A 25 -2.39 -0.04 20.61
CA PHE A 25 -1.64 1.03 19.98
C PHE A 25 -2.36 2.38 19.99
N ASP A 26 -3.48 2.50 20.70
CA ASP A 26 -4.26 3.76 20.80
C ASP A 26 -4.64 4.30 19.41
N ILE A 27 -5.05 3.37 18.53
CA ILE A 27 -5.54 3.70 17.18
C ILE A 27 -7.07 3.71 17.23
N ASP A 28 -7.63 4.93 17.22
CA ASP A 28 -9.06 5.14 17.33
C ASP A 28 -9.78 5.04 15.98
N ALA A 29 -9.06 5.29 14.89
CA ALA A 29 -9.63 5.30 13.54
C ALA A 29 -8.59 4.89 12.50
N PHE A 30 -8.98 4.03 11.55
CA PHE A 30 -8.12 3.61 10.45
C PHE A 30 -8.91 3.15 9.23
N TYR A 31 -8.21 2.99 8.11
CA TYR A 31 -8.74 2.40 6.88
C TYR A 31 -8.26 0.95 6.77
N LEU A 32 -9.13 0.08 6.28
CA LEU A 32 -8.75 -1.28 5.94
C LEU A 32 -8.28 -1.33 4.48
N ASP A 33 -7.06 -1.85 4.25
CA ASP A 33 -6.50 -2.02 2.90
C ASP A 33 -7.12 -3.25 2.22
N ILE A 34 -7.94 -3.05 1.20
CA ILE A 34 -8.54 -4.16 0.47
C ILE A 34 -7.65 -4.51 -0.72
N PRO A 35 -7.07 -5.73 -0.75
CA PRO A 35 -6.14 -6.13 -1.79
C PRO A 35 -6.78 -6.15 -3.19
N ASN A 36 -5.95 -6.06 -4.22
CA ASN A 36 -6.37 -6.10 -5.62
C ASN A 36 -6.88 -7.48 -6.05
N PHE A 37 -6.51 -8.54 -5.33
CA PHE A 37 -6.95 -9.91 -5.55
C PHE A 37 -7.73 -10.43 -4.35
N LEU A 38 -8.96 -10.91 -4.58
CA LEU A 38 -9.85 -11.44 -3.55
C LEU A 38 -10.50 -12.74 -4.03
N LEU A 39 -10.42 -13.78 -3.22
CA LEU A 39 -11.25 -14.94 -3.33
C LEU A 39 -12.60 -14.70 -2.63
N LYS A 40 -13.63 -15.48 -2.98
CA LYS A 40 -14.95 -15.38 -2.32
C LYS A 40 -14.84 -15.47 -0.79
N LYS A 41 -14.04 -16.40 -0.28
CA LYS A 41 -13.82 -16.57 1.16
C LYS A 41 -13.07 -15.38 1.79
N ASP A 42 -12.21 -14.70 1.05
CA ASP A 42 -11.55 -13.49 1.54
C ASP A 42 -12.57 -12.37 1.74
N VAL A 43 -13.52 -12.24 0.82
CA VAL A 43 -14.62 -11.27 0.94
C VAL A 43 -15.43 -11.53 2.21
N ASP A 44 -15.75 -12.79 2.53
CA ASP A 44 -16.51 -13.15 3.73
C ASP A 44 -15.73 -12.76 5.02
N VAL A 45 -14.42 -13.02 5.07
CA VAL A 45 -13.55 -12.61 6.19
C VAL A 45 -13.50 -11.09 6.31
N ILE A 46 -13.32 -10.37 5.21
CA ILE A 46 -13.24 -8.90 5.21
C ILE A 46 -14.57 -8.30 5.68
N LYS A 47 -15.71 -8.84 5.22
CA LYS A 47 -17.03 -8.39 5.69
C LYS A 47 -17.19 -8.57 7.21
N GLN A 48 -16.71 -9.68 7.76
CA GLN A 48 -16.71 -9.89 9.21
C GLN A 48 -15.86 -8.83 9.94
N ILE A 49 -14.66 -8.53 9.44
CA ILE A 49 -13.78 -7.49 9.99
C ILE A 49 -14.47 -6.13 9.95
N LEU A 50 -15.01 -5.73 8.79
CA LEU A 50 -15.69 -4.45 8.59
C LEU A 50 -16.92 -4.27 9.48
N SER A 51 -17.63 -5.36 9.76
CA SER A 51 -18.81 -5.35 10.65
C SER A 51 -18.43 -5.27 12.13
N ALA A 52 -17.34 -5.94 12.51
CA ALA A 52 -16.99 -6.14 13.92
C ALA A 52 -16.24 -4.94 14.52
N ASP A 53 -15.42 -4.25 13.74
CA ASP A 53 -14.57 -3.17 14.25
C ASP A 53 -15.03 -1.78 13.80
N LYS A 54 -15.62 -1.03 14.73
CA LYS A 54 -16.11 0.33 14.48
C LYS A 54 -15.00 1.36 14.25
N ARG A 55 -13.75 1.05 14.63
CA ARG A 55 -12.58 1.91 14.37
C ARG A 55 -12.23 1.95 12.89
N ILE A 56 -12.70 0.99 12.09
CA ILE A 56 -12.55 1.02 10.64
C ILE A 56 -13.52 2.05 10.09
N ILE A 57 -13.02 3.26 9.83
CA ILE A 57 -13.79 4.38 9.31
C ILE A 57 -13.79 4.44 7.79
N GLY A 58 -12.84 3.76 7.14
CA GLY A 58 -12.67 3.80 5.70
C GLY A 58 -12.08 2.51 5.12
N VAL A 59 -12.07 2.47 3.80
CA VAL A 59 -11.48 1.40 2.99
C VAL A 59 -10.49 2.03 2.01
N CYS A 60 -9.27 1.50 1.96
CA CYS A 60 -8.33 1.73 0.88
C CYS A 60 -8.56 0.63 -0.16
N ALA A 61 -9.22 0.97 -1.27
CA ALA A 61 -9.61 0.02 -2.31
C ALA A 61 -8.54 -0.08 -3.40
N ASN A 62 -8.00 -1.28 -3.62
CA ASN A 62 -7.08 -1.56 -4.73
C ASN A 62 -7.77 -2.32 -5.89
N SER A 63 -9.08 -2.48 -5.83
CA SER A 63 -9.91 -3.11 -6.86
C SER A 63 -11.36 -2.65 -6.75
N LEU A 64 -12.16 -2.91 -7.78
CA LEU A 64 -13.62 -2.64 -7.74
C LEU A 64 -14.31 -3.39 -6.60
N GLY A 65 -13.81 -4.56 -6.20
CA GLY A 65 -14.31 -5.30 -5.04
C GLY A 65 -14.16 -4.50 -3.74
N GLY A 66 -13.04 -3.78 -3.58
CA GLY A 66 -12.83 -2.88 -2.44
C GLY A 66 -13.81 -1.69 -2.44
N VAL A 67 -14.06 -1.10 -3.61
CA VAL A 67 -15.05 -0.02 -3.76
C VAL A 67 -16.46 -0.50 -3.40
N TYR A 68 -16.83 -1.70 -3.87
CA TYR A 68 -18.10 -2.31 -3.53
C TYR A 68 -18.25 -2.50 -2.00
N LEU A 69 -17.22 -3.03 -1.34
CA LEU A 69 -17.21 -3.22 0.12
C LEU A 69 -17.31 -1.89 0.87
N ALA A 70 -16.59 -0.85 0.43
CA ALA A 70 -16.71 0.48 1.04
C ALA A 70 -18.15 0.99 0.98
N LYS A 71 -18.82 0.83 -0.16
CA LYS A 71 -20.22 1.24 -0.35
C LYS A 71 -21.18 0.40 0.50
N GLU A 72 -21.03 -0.93 0.47
CA GLU A 72 -21.89 -1.86 1.22
C GLU A 72 -21.87 -1.56 2.74
N PHE A 73 -20.70 -1.21 3.28
CA PHE A 73 -20.51 -0.93 4.71
C PHE A 73 -20.53 0.58 5.04
N SER A 74 -20.90 1.44 4.09
CA SER A 74 -20.95 2.90 4.28
C SER A 74 -19.66 3.50 4.84
N LYS A 75 -18.50 2.99 4.37
CA LYS A 75 -17.17 3.43 4.78
C LYS A 75 -16.64 4.52 3.84
N LYS A 76 -15.81 5.43 4.38
CA LYS A 76 -15.04 6.36 3.56
C LYS A 76 -14.20 5.59 2.54
N LEU A 77 -13.98 6.16 1.36
CA LEU A 77 -13.26 5.50 0.28
C LEU A 77 -11.97 6.26 -0.03
N LEU A 78 -10.86 5.54 -0.01
CA LEU A 78 -9.60 5.93 -0.62
C LEU A 78 -9.31 4.98 -1.78
N LEU A 79 -9.17 5.49 -2.98
CA LEU A 79 -8.72 4.71 -4.13
C LEU A 79 -7.21 4.50 -4.01
N GLY A 80 -6.81 3.29 -3.65
CA GLY A 80 -5.42 2.91 -3.45
C GLY A 80 -4.63 2.77 -4.77
N PRO A 81 -3.32 2.50 -4.69
CA PRO A 81 -2.46 2.39 -5.87
C PRO A 81 -2.93 1.37 -6.92
N GLY A 82 -3.61 0.30 -6.48
CA GLY A 82 -4.15 -0.73 -7.37
C GLY A 82 -5.32 -0.27 -8.26
N MET A 83 -5.93 0.89 -7.97
CA MET A 83 -6.98 1.48 -8.82
C MET A 83 -6.42 2.22 -10.01
N ASN A 84 -5.11 2.41 -10.07
CA ASN A 84 -4.37 2.97 -11.20
C ASN A 84 -4.97 4.28 -11.74
N ILE A 85 -5.08 5.29 -10.88
CA ILE A 85 -5.61 6.62 -11.27
C ILE A 85 -4.56 7.33 -12.13
N PHE A 86 -4.78 7.33 -13.44
CA PHE A 86 -3.79 7.70 -14.44
C PHE A 86 -4.04 9.06 -15.12
N ASN A 87 -5.24 9.63 -14.99
CA ASN A 87 -5.61 10.89 -15.61
C ASN A 87 -6.86 11.49 -14.97
N ASP A 88 -7.19 12.74 -15.33
CA ASP A 88 -8.37 13.43 -14.83
C ASP A 88 -9.70 12.74 -15.17
N TYR A 89 -9.77 11.95 -16.24
CA TYR A 89 -11.00 11.19 -16.58
C TYR A 89 -11.23 10.08 -15.56
N SER A 90 -10.17 9.39 -15.16
CA SER A 90 -10.28 8.38 -14.08
C SER A 90 -10.66 9.02 -12.74
N VAL A 91 -10.17 10.22 -12.42
CA VAL A 91 -10.64 10.97 -11.25
C VAL A 91 -12.12 11.35 -11.40
N GLY A 92 -12.52 11.83 -12.57
CA GLY A 92 -13.90 12.21 -12.87
C GLY A 92 -14.91 11.08 -12.69
N LEU A 93 -14.52 9.84 -13.04
CA LEU A 93 -15.36 8.64 -12.86
C LEU A 93 -15.73 8.41 -11.39
N TRP A 94 -14.85 8.76 -10.46
CA TRP A 94 -15.03 8.53 -9.03
C TRP A 94 -15.50 9.77 -8.26
N LYS A 95 -15.69 10.91 -8.93
CA LYS A 95 -16.05 12.19 -8.30
C LYS A 95 -17.32 12.09 -7.46
N ASP A 96 -18.33 11.37 -7.95
CA ASP A 96 -19.62 11.23 -7.27
C ASP A 96 -19.55 10.37 -6.00
N TYR A 97 -18.44 9.66 -5.80
CA TYR A 97 -18.21 8.88 -4.59
C TYR A 97 -17.57 9.70 -3.45
N GLY A 98 -17.18 10.96 -3.71
CA GLY A 98 -16.55 11.83 -2.71
C GLY A 98 -15.30 11.18 -2.09
N CYS A 99 -14.47 10.51 -2.90
CA CYS A 99 -13.34 9.72 -2.44
C CYS A 99 -12.01 10.41 -2.69
N ASP A 100 -11.05 10.13 -1.79
CA ASP A 100 -9.64 10.42 -1.99
C ASP A 100 -9.01 9.38 -2.92
N PHE A 101 -7.85 9.69 -3.50
CA PHE A 101 -7.17 8.77 -4.42
C PHE A 101 -5.64 8.89 -4.35
N VAL A 102 -4.98 7.77 -4.69
CA VAL A 102 -3.53 7.71 -4.91
C VAL A 102 -3.27 7.74 -6.41
N TYR A 103 -2.39 8.64 -6.88
CA TYR A 103 -1.95 8.65 -8.27
C TYR A 103 -1.26 7.34 -8.65
N SER A 104 -1.39 6.92 -9.90
CA SER A 104 -0.68 5.74 -10.40
C SER A 104 0.84 5.87 -10.21
N ASN A 105 1.47 4.78 -9.78
CA ASN A 105 2.94 4.70 -9.65
C ASN A 105 3.69 4.76 -11.00
N GLU A 106 2.96 4.66 -12.11
CA GLU A 106 3.50 4.70 -13.46
C GLU A 106 3.59 6.13 -14.01
N LEU A 107 3.02 7.12 -13.32
CA LEU A 107 3.06 8.50 -13.72
C LEU A 107 4.42 9.15 -13.45
N SER A 108 4.87 9.96 -14.39
CA SER A 108 5.97 10.88 -14.17
C SER A 108 5.53 12.10 -13.37
N LEU A 109 6.49 12.83 -12.79
CA LEU A 109 6.23 14.05 -12.05
C LEU A 109 5.49 15.11 -12.89
N ASN A 110 5.84 15.23 -14.18
CA ASN A 110 5.15 16.16 -15.07
C ASN A 110 3.69 15.77 -15.26
N GLU A 111 3.41 14.47 -15.47
CA GLU A 111 2.04 13.99 -15.61
C GLU A 111 1.23 14.19 -14.33
N ILE A 112 1.81 13.95 -13.14
CA ILE A 112 1.17 14.26 -11.86
C ILE A 112 0.88 15.77 -11.74
N ASN A 113 1.81 16.61 -12.22
CA ASN A 113 1.65 18.06 -12.20
C ASN A 113 0.63 18.57 -13.23
N ASP A 114 0.34 17.81 -14.27
CA ASP A 114 -0.65 18.15 -15.29
C ASP A 114 -2.11 17.86 -14.86
N PHE A 115 -2.33 17.04 -13.82
CA PHE A 115 -3.67 16.82 -13.28
C PHE A 115 -4.30 18.13 -12.85
N ARG A 116 -5.58 18.31 -13.12
CA ARG A 116 -6.40 19.44 -12.62
C ARG A 116 -6.66 19.33 -11.14
N ASN A 117 -7.01 18.10 -10.69
CA ASN A 117 -7.16 17.82 -9.26
C ASN A 117 -5.77 17.52 -8.66
N LYS A 118 -5.34 18.39 -7.73
CA LYS A 118 -4.04 18.32 -7.05
C LYS A 118 -4.08 17.63 -5.69
N ASP A 119 -5.29 17.21 -5.24
CA ASP A 119 -5.50 16.69 -3.87
C ASP A 119 -5.16 15.20 -3.74
N GLY A 120 -4.83 14.52 -4.85
CA GLY A 120 -4.41 13.14 -4.83
C GLY A 120 -3.13 12.90 -4.04
N PHE A 121 -3.00 11.71 -3.47
CA PHE A 121 -1.80 11.26 -2.78
C PHE A 121 -0.76 10.78 -3.77
N VAL A 122 0.47 11.22 -3.63
CA VAL A 122 1.61 10.67 -4.37
C VAL A 122 2.17 9.48 -3.60
N TYR A 123 2.30 8.33 -4.27
CA TYR A 123 3.01 7.18 -3.68
C TYR A 123 4.48 7.55 -3.56
N ALA A 124 4.88 7.95 -2.36
CA ALA A 124 6.16 8.61 -2.15
C ALA A 124 7.25 7.67 -1.65
N GLU A 125 6.88 6.64 -0.91
CA GLU A 125 7.84 5.72 -0.30
C GLU A 125 7.27 4.32 -0.21
N GLY A 126 8.09 3.30 -0.47
CA GLY A 126 7.77 1.91 -0.13
C GLY A 126 8.00 0.89 -1.23
N ASN A 127 7.68 -0.35 -0.90
CA ASN A 127 7.82 -1.48 -1.81
C ASN A 127 6.71 -1.49 -2.87
N ILE A 128 7.09 -1.68 -4.12
CA ILE A 128 6.14 -1.83 -5.24
C ILE A 128 5.89 -3.30 -5.48
N CYS A 129 4.62 -3.70 -5.49
CA CYS A 129 4.21 -5.03 -5.93
C CYS A 129 4.18 -5.06 -7.46
N CYS A 130 5.05 -5.91 -8.05
CA CYS A 130 5.13 -6.08 -9.50
C CYS A 130 4.12 -7.10 -10.03
N MET A 131 3.74 -8.09 -9.20
CA MET A 131 2.83 -9.16 -9.60
C MET A 131 2.15 -9.79 -8.38
N THR A 132 0.87 -10.11 -8.52
CA THR A 132 0.12 -10.91 -7.54
C THR A 132 -0.05 -12.33 -8.07
N LEU A 133 0.33 -13.33 -7.26
CA LEU A 133 0.31 -14.74 -7.61
C LEU A 133 -0.78 -15.44 -6.81
N ALA A 134 -1.81 -15.95 -7.50
CA ALA A 134 -2.87 -16.75 -6.89
C ALA A 134 -2.44 -18.20 -6.59
N HIS A 135 -1.38 -18.68 -7.25
CA HIS A 135 -0.81 -20.01 -7.02
C HIS A 135 0.35 -19.95 -6.03
N CYS A 136 0.58 -21.03 -5.32
CA CYS A 136 1.66 -21.14 -4.36
C CYS A 136 2.97 -21.59 -5.03
N PRO A 137 4.01 -20.74 -5.10
CA PRO A 137 5.30 -21.14 -5.69
C PRO A 137 6.00 -22.25 -4.89
N ILE A 138 5.77 -22.32 -3.56
CA ILE A 138 6.32 -23.39 -2.71
C ILE A 138 5.73 -24.74 -3.08
N LYS A 139 4.44 -24.81 -3.38
CA LYS A 139 3.77 -26.06 -3.76
C LYS A 139 4.41 -26.69 -5.00
N LEU A 140 4.79 -25.86 -5.97
CA LEU A 140 5.44 -26.32 -7.20
C LEU A 140 6.82 -26.92 -6.94
N VAL A 141 7.59 -26.32 -6.03
CA VAL A 141 9.00 -26.74 -5.76
C VAL A 141 9.07 -27.86 -4.73
N LYS A 142 8.20 -27.82 -3.71
CA LYS A 142 8.26 -28.74 -2.55
C LYS A 142 7.18 -29.82 -2.53
N ASN A 143 6.30 -29.84 -3.55
CA ASN A 143 5.18 -30.79 -3.65
C ASN A 143 4.37 -30.93 -2.33
N CYS A 144 4.08 -29.82 -1.68
CA CYS A 144 3.36 -29.79 -0.40
C CYS A 144 1.89 -29.43 -0.57
N SER A 145 1.03 -29.88 0.36
CA SER A 145 -0.37 -29.47 0.43
C SER A 145 -0.51 -28.24 1.32
N CYS A 146 -1.53 -27.39 1.05
CA CYS A 146 -1.79 -26.18 1.84
C CYS A 146 -2.23 -26.53 3.28
N ASP A 147 -2.95 -27.64 3.48
CA ASP A 147 -3.49 -28.04 4.78
C ASP A 147 -2.39 -28.45 5.78
N LYS A 148 -1.24 -28.86 5.27
CA LYS A 148 -0.06 -29.27 6.06
C LYS A 148 1.17 -28.41 5.78
N CYS A 149 0.94 -27.18 5.34
CA CYS A 149 2.04 -26.29 4.97
C CYS A 149 2.84 -25.86 6.21
N LYS A 150 4.14 -26.17 6.18
CA LYS A 150 5.11 -25.76 7.21
C LYS A 150 5.90 -24.50 6.83
N TYR A 151 5.64 -23.94 5.66
CA TYR A 151 6.35 -22.78 5.13
C TYR A 151 5.53 -21.52 5.41
N HIS A 152 6.01 -20.69 6.31
CA HIS A 152 5.29 -19.48 6.74
C HIS A 152 6.03 -18.19 6.40
N GLY A 153 7.25 -18.28 5.86
CA GLY A 153 8.09 -17.14 5.55
C GLY A 153 7.96 -16.62 4.10
N ASP A 154 8.63 -15.52 3.86
CA ASP A 154 8.85 -14.97 2.54
C ASP A 154 9.86 -15.84 1.76
N ILE A 155 9.83 -15.73 0.43
CA ILE A 155 10.69 -16.50 -0.49
C ILE A 155 11.49 -15.52 -1.31
N THR A 156 12.78 -15.79 -1.48
CA THR A 156 13.60 -15.04 -2.43
C THR A 156 13.65 -15.79 -3.76
N TYR A 157 13.41 -15.06 -4.85
CA TYR A 157 13.55 -15.54 -6.21
C TYR A 157 14.66 -14.77 -6.93
N LYS A 158 15.50 -15.47 -7.68
CA LYS A 158 16.52 -14.85 -8.53
C LYS A 158 16.13 -15.02 -10.00
N ASP A 159 16.18 -13.93 -10.73
CA ASP A 159 16.04 -13.98 -12.18
C ASP A 159 17.37 -14.41 -12.86
N ARG A 160 17.33 -14.52 -14.19
CA ARG A 160 18.51 -14.88 -14.99
C ARG A 160 19.64 -13.85 -14.97
N LEU A 161 19.37 -12.63 -14.48
CA LEU A 161 20.35 -11.56 -14.30
C LEU A 161 20.86 -11.46 -12.86
N ASN A 162 20.53 -12.44 -12.00
CA ASN A 162 20.81 -12.47 -10.57
C ASN A 162 20.16 -11.34 -9.75
N ASN A 163 19.12 -10.70 -10.26
CA ASN A 163 18.32 -9.80 -9.44
C ASN A 163 17.50 -10.60 -8.44
N GLU A 164 17.54 -10.21 -7.17
CA GLU A 164 16.79 -10.86 -6.11
C GLU A 164 15.44 -10.19 -5.90
N PHE A 165 14.36 -10.91 -6.13
CA PHE A 165 12.99 -10.49 -5.85
C PHE A 165 12.49 -11.16 -4.59
N LEU A 166 11.80 -10.40 -3.76
CA LEU A 166 11.09 -10.93 -2.61
C LEU A 166 9.68 -11.34 -3.04
N ILE A 167 9.33 -12.60 -2.79
CA ILE A 167 7.97 -13.09 -2.92
C ILE A 167 7.35 -13.12 -1.52
N LYS A 168 6.50 -12.16 -1.25
CA LYS A 168 5.86 -11.96 0.04
C LYS A 168 4.60 -12.78 0.15
N ARG A 169 4.51 -13.60 1.19
CA ARG A 169 3.31 -14.38 1.49
C ARG A 169 2.27 -13.50 2.17
N LYS A 170 1.04 -13.54 1.66
CA LYS A 170 -0.13 -12.88 2.21
C LYS A 170 -1.20 -13.91 2.56
N VAL A 171 -1.94 -13.69 3.61
CA VAL A 171 -3.02 -14.59 4.05
C VAL A 171 -4.22 -13.77 4.50
N VAL A 172 -5.35 -13.95 3.83
CA VAL A 172 -6.66 -13.51 4.33
C VAL A 172 -7.45 -14.76 4.69
N SER A 173 -8.06 -15.46 3.75
CA SER A 173 -8.63 -16.80 3.96
C SER A 173 -7.70 -17.91 3.49
N LYS A 174 -6.96 -17.63 2.43
CA LYS A 174 -5.92 -18.50 1.84
C LYS A 174 -4.68 -17.68 1.51
N CYS A 175 -3.55 -18.39 1.32
CA CYS A 175 -2.33 -17.74 0.87
C CYS A 175 -2.47 -17.27 -0.58
N TYR A 176 -2.03 -16.05 -0.83
CA TYR A 176 -1.60 -15.55 -2.12
C TYR A 176 -0.22 -14.91 -1.93
N PHE A 177 0.43 -14.54 -3.01
CA PHE A 177 1.81 -14.05 -2.94
C PHE A 177 1.96 -12.78 -3.77
N GLU A 178 2.81 -11.88 -3.31
CA GLU A 178 3.17 -10.65 -4.01
C GLU A 178 4.65 -10.69 -4.37
N LEU A 179 4.96 -10.59 -5.66
CA LEU A 179 6.32 -10.37 -6.14
C LEU A 179 6.65 -8.89 -5.94
N ILE A 180 7.61 -8.63 -5.07
CA ILE A 180 8.03 -7.27 -4.72
C ILE A 180 9.23 -6.88 -5.57
N ASN A 181 9.24 -5.65 -6.06
CA ASN A 181 10.36 -5.09 -6.81
C ASN A 181 11.66 -5.15 -6.00
N THR A 182 12.78 -5.37 -6.68
CA THR A 182 14.12 -5.44 -6.07
C THR A 182 14.53 -4.15 -5.37
N HIS A 183 14.02 -3.02 -5.87
CA HIS A 183 14.30 -1.69 -5.33
C HIS A 183 13.02 -1.06 -4.77
N ARG A 184 13.14 -0.47 -3.59
CA ARG A 184 12.05 0.31 -2.99
C ARG A 184 11.93 1.66 -3.69
N LEU A 185 10.69 2.10 -3.94
CA LEU A 185 10.45 3.46 -4.42
C LEU A 185 10.77 4.45 -3.31
N SER A 186 11.50 5.52 -3.64
CA SER A 186 11.67 6.70 -2.79
C SER A 186 11.69 7.95 -3.63
N THR A 187 10.77 8.85 -3.35
CA THR A 187 10.65 10.15 -4.01
C THR A 187 10.99 11.31 -3.08
N TYR A 188 11.60 11.02 -1.92
CA TYR A 188 11.95 12.01 -0.91
C TYR A 188 12.74 13.17 -1.50
N GLY A 189 12.32 14.40 -1.19
CA GLY A 189 12.96 15.64 -1.68
C GLY A 189 12.82 15.91 -3.18
N LYS A 190 12.05 15.10 -3.92
CA LYS A 190 11.85 15.22 -5.38
C LYS A 190 10.46 15.71 -5.76
N ILE A 191 9.54 15.68 -4.83
CA ILE A 191 8.15 16.10 -4.99
C ILE A 191 7.91 17.31 -4.08
N ASP A 192 7.09 18.24 -4.53
CA ASP A 192 6.69 19.43 -3.78
C ASP A 192 6.13 19.03 -2.41
N SER A 193 6.66 19.64 -1.35
CA SER A 193 6.28 19.36 0.05
C SER A 193 4.80 19.65 0.37
N ARG A 194 4.12 20.41 -0.50
CA ARG A 194 2.70 20.73 -0.37
C ARG A 194 1.76 19.63 -0.89
N ARG A 195 2.32 18.55 -1.46
CA ARG A 195 1.55 17.38 -1.91
C ARG A 195 1.20 16.47 -0.75
N ASN A 196 0.10 15.74 -0.91
CA ASN A 196 -0.24 14.63 -0.02
C ASN A 196 0.64 13.42 -0.34
N PHE A 197 1.19 12.77 0.67
CA PHE A 197 2.08 11.63 0.51
C PHE A 197 1.42 10.34 0.98
N TYR A 198 1.55 9.30 0.16
CA TYR A 198 1.22 7.93 0.53
C TYR A 198 2.52 7.17 0.83
N LEU A 199 2.67 6.69 2.08
CA LEU A 199 3.85 5.97 2.54
C LEU A 199 3.49 4.50 2.78
N ASN A 200 4.08 3.59 2.02
CA ASN A 200 3.92 2.16 2.24
C ASN A 200 5.06 1.63 3.10
N LEU A 201 4.84 1.57 4.40
CA LEU A 201 5.84 1.16 5.40
C LEU A 201 5.95 -0.36 5.57
N ARG A 202 5.18 -1.14 4.82
CA ARG A 202 5.19 -2.61 4.91
C ARG A 202 6.55 -3.19 4.56
N GLY A 203 7.09 -4.01 5.48
CA GLY A 203 8.40 -4.64 5.32
C GLY A 203 9.57 -3.79 5.78
N MET A 204 9.30 -2.62 6.35
CA MET A 204 10.29 -1.81 7.08
C MET A 204 10.33 -2.24 8.56
N SER A 205 11.49 -2.11 9.20
CA SER A 205 11.59 -2.18 10.65
C SER A 205 10.86 -1.00 11.31
N ALA A 206 10.58 -1.10 12.60
CA ALA A 206 9.96 0.00 13.34
C ALA A 206 10.82 1.27 13.29
N GLU A 207 12.14 1.12 13.36
CA GLU A 207 13.09 2.22 13.31
C GLU A 207 13.13 2.88 11.92
N GLU A 208 13.17 2.09 10.84
CA GLU A 208 13.10 2.59 9.47
C GLU A 208 11.77 3.31 9.21
N SER A 209 10.66 2.74 9.67
CA SER A 209 9.33 3.35 9.53
C SER A 209 9.27 4.70 10.24
N LYS A 210 9.80 4.77 11.46
CA LYS A 210 9.86 6.03 12.23
C LYS A 210 10.67 7.08 11.48
N ARG A 211 11.90 6.75 11.08
CA ARG A 211 12.77 7.67 10.33
C ARG A 211 12.11 8.17 9.05
N THR A 212 11.44 7.28 8.33
CA THR A 212 10.72 7.64 7.11
C THR A 212 9.61 8.66 7.40
N ILE A 213 8.76 8.39 8.39
CA ILE A 213 7.69 9.32 8.78
C ILE A 213 8.27 10.66 9.23
N ASP A 214 9.25 10.67 10.13
CA ASP A 214 9.86 11.89 10.65
C ASP A 214 10.47 12.73 9.51
N SER A 215 11.07 12.09 8.51
CA SER A 215 11.62 12.78 7.33
C SER A 215 10.54 13.46 6.50
N TYR A 216 9.42 12.77 6.21
CA TYR A 216 8.31 13.36 5.46
C TYR A 216 7.59 14.46 6.26
N LEU A 217 7.42 14.31 7.57
CA LEU A 217 6.88 15.35 8.43
C LEU A 217 7.75 16.61 8.42
N SER A 218 9.07 16.46 8.52
CA SER A 218 10.01 17.56 8.40
C SER A 218 9.92 18.25 7.04
N LEU A 219 9.79 17.46 5.95
CA LEU A 219 9.64 18.01 4.60
C LEU A 219 8.36 18.87 4.48
N VAL A 220 7.25 18.39 5.00
CA VAL A 220 5.95 19.11 4.98
C VAL A 220 5.99 20.37 5.86
N SER A 221 6.69 20.31 7.00
CA SER A 221 6.82 21.44 7.94
C SER A 221 7.82 22.51 7.49
N GLY A 222 8.45 22.33 6.32
CA GLY A 222 9.48 23.28 5.82
C GLY A 222 10.81 23.20 6.57
N GLY A 223 11.04 22.14 7.34
CA GLY A 223 12.29 21.90 8.06
C GLY A 223 13.43 21.53 7.11
N ASN A 224 14.59 22.13 7.32
CA ASN A 224 15.85 21.74 6.67
C ASN A 224 16.40 20.47 7.35
N ASN A 225 15.80 19.31 7.11
CA ASN A 225 16.42 18.07 7.56
C ASN A 225 17.46 17.62 6.54
N ASN A 226 18.73 17.85 6.88
CA ASN A 226 19.88 17.32 6.13
C ASN A 226 20.03 15.78 6.28
N GLU A 227 19.20 15.14 7.09
CA GLU A 227 19.14 13.69 7.23
C GLU A 227 18.19 13.10 6.20
N ILE A 228 18.63 13.04 4.95
CA ILE A 228 18.00 12.20 3.93
C ILE A 228 18.00 10.77 4.46
N PRO A 229 16.87 10.07 4.51
CA PRO A 229 16.86 8.65 4.82
C PRO A 229 17.80 7.96 3.83
N ILE A 230 18.96 7.51 4.28
CA ILE A 230 19.88 6.75 3.44
C ILE A 230 19.28 5.36 3.26
N LEU A 231 18.29 5.27 2.42
CA LEU A 231 17.70 4.02 2.05
C LEU A 231 18.59 3.40 0.97
N LYS A 232 19.29 2.33 1.33
CA LYS A 232 20.03 1.54 0.35
C LYS A 232 19.05 0.89 -0.63
N ASN A 233 19.43 0.77 -1.89
CA ASN A 233 18.65 0.11 -2.94
C ASN A 233 17.28 0.77 -3.20
N THR A 234 17.24 2.07 -3.43
CA THR A 234 16.03 2.80 -3.83
C THR A 234 16.00 3.08 -5.32
N THR A 235 14.79 3.27 -5.85
CA THR A 235 14.52 3.73 -7.21
C THR A 235 13.56 4.92 -7.19
N ASN A 236 13.64 5.76 -8.19
CA ASN A 236 12.66 6.83 -8.42
C ASN A 236 11.43 6.34 -9.18
N GLY A 237 11.36 5.06 -9.54
CA GLY A 237 10.29 4.54 -10.39
C GLY A 237 10.24 5.27 -11.74
N HIS A 238 9.04 5.67 -12.13
CA HIS A 238 8.78 6.41 -13.37
C HIS A 238 8.83 7.94 -13.21
N LEU A 239 9.24 8.47 -12.04
CA LEU A 239 9.15 9.90 -11.72
C LEU A 239 9.71 10.84 -12.81
N TYR A 240 10.75 10.41 -13.51
CA TYR A 240 11.41 11.18 -14.58
C TYR A 240 11.26 10.57 -15.97
N LYS A 241 10.51 9.48 -16.10
CA LYS A 241 10.33 8.77 -17.38
C LYS A 241 8.87 8.39 -17.56
N LYS A 242 8.28 8.81 -18.67
CA LYS A 242 6.95 8.34 -19.07
C LYS A 242 6.96 6.85 -19.38
N VAL A 243 5.89 6.17 -19.04
CA VAL A 243 5.60 4.84 -19.57
C VAL A 243 5.26 5.01 -21.05
N LYS A 244 5.95 4.27 -21.92
CA LYS A 244 5.73 4.32 -23.37
C LYS A 244 4.54 3.49 -23.77
#